data_208e4d1218834b25b514341d7b9c9432
#
_entry.id   208e4d1218834b25b514341d7b9c9432
#
_cell.length_a   1.000
_cell.length_b   1.000
_cell.length_c   1.000
_cell.angle_alpha   90.00
_cell.angle_beta   90.00
_cell.angle_gamma   90.00
#
_symmetry.space_group_name_H-M   'P 1'
#
loop_
_entity.id
_entity.type
_entity.pdbx_description
1 polymer ?
#
loop_
_entity_poly.entity_id
_entity_poly.type
_entity_poly.pdbx_seq_one_letter_code
_entity_poly.pdbx_strand_id
1 'polypeptide(L)' 'MEAMDGTPPQIPGYAFAQKLGSGSEANVYLYQQLSPSRQVAIKVSRGP' A
#
# COMPACT_ATOMS: atom_id res chain seq x y z
N MET A 1 4.27 13.27 14.62
CA MET A 1 4.14 12.67 14.32
C MET A 1 4.27 11.91 13.63
N GLU A 2 4.41 11.58 13.53
CA GLU A 2 4.50 11.00 12.94
C GLU A 2 4.62 9.95 12.43
N ALA A 3 5.01 9.63 12.78
CA ALA A 3 5.37 8.63 11.90
C ALA A 3 4.34 7.78 11.53
N MET A 4 4.27 7.43 10.47
CA MET A 4 3.17 6.77 9.94
C MET A 4 3.51 5.38 9.59
N ASP A 5 4.26 4.74 10.43
CA ASP A 5 4.61 3.37 10.20
C ASP A 5 3.35 2.57 10.08
N GLY A 6 3.21 1.82 9.06
CA GLY A 6 2.05 0.99 8.90
C GLY A 6 0.87 1.65 8.22
N THR A 7 0.96 2.96 8.02
CA THR A 7 -0.11 3.66 7.33
C THR A 7 0.10 3.49 5.83
N PRO A 8 -0.87 2.92 5.10
CA PRO A 8 -0.68 2.76 3.67
C PRO A 8 -0.73 4.10 2.97
N PRO A 9 0.04 4.25 1.88
CA PRO A 9 0.01 5.50 1.14
C PRO A 9 -1.30 5.67 0.40
N GLN A 10 -1.69 6.92 0.23
CA GLN A 10 -2.85 7.23 -0.59
C GLN A 10 -2.39 7.35 -2.02
N ILE A 11 -3.04 6.59 -2.90
CA ILE A 11 -2.66 6.55 -4.30
C ILE A 11 -3.88 6.93 -5.12
N PRO A 12 -3.79 8.00 -5.92
CA PRO A 12 -4.94 8.42 -6.72
C PRO A 12 -5.42 7.30 -7.63
N GLY A 13 -6.72 7.07 -7.65
CA GLY A 13 -7.30 6.03 -8.47
C GLY A 13 -7.30 4.66 -7.83
N TYR A 14 -6.83 4.57 -6.60
CA TYR A 14 -6.77 3.29 -5.88
C TYR A 14 -7.31 3.46 -4.48
N ALA A 15 -7.89 2.40 -3.96
CA ALA A 15 -8.38 2.38 -2.59
C ALA A 15 -7.68 1.26 -1.84
N PHE A 16 -7.18 1.56 -0.67
CA PHE A 16 -6.50 0.56 0.14
C PHE A 16 -7.49 -0.52 0.56
N ALA A 17 -7.09 -1.79 0.42
CA ALA A 17 -7.93 -2.90 0.83
C ALA A 17 -7.36 -3.59 2.06
N GLN A 18 -6.13 -4.07 1.99
CA GLN A 18 -5.55 -4.73 3.16
C GLN A 18 -4.05 -4.84 3.01
N LYS A 19 -3.37 -5.05 4.12
CA LYS A 19 -1.94 -5.27 4.14
C LYS A 19 -1.68 -6.75 3.92
N LEU A 20 -0.88 -7.07 2.91
CA LEU A 20 -0.59 -8.44 2.57
C LEU A 20 0.64 -8.98 3.29
N GLY A 21 1.59 -8.12 3.58
CA GLY A 21 2.78 -8.57 4.26
C GLY A 21 3.65 -7.41 4.66
N SER A 22 4.62 -7.69 5.53
CA SER A 22 5.58 -6.66 5.93
C SER A 22 6.91 -7.33 6.20
N GLY A 23 7.96 -6.59 5.90
CA GLY A 23 9.30 -7.03 6.15
C GLY A 23 10.13 -5.86 6.62
N SER A 24 11.42 -6.09 6.80
CA SER A 24 12.29 -5.04 7.27
C SER A 24 12.51 -3.97 6.22
N GLU A 25 12.31 -4.28 4.95
CA GLU A 25 12.62 -3.35 3.88
C GLU A 25 11.41 -2.80 3.17
N ALA A 26 10.29 -3.49 3.25
CA ALA A 26 9.11 -3.06 2.50
C ALA A 26 7.85 -3.66 3.07
N ASN A 27 6.75 -3.01 2.79
CA ASN A 27 5.43 -3.53 3.07
C ASN A 27 4.75 -3.80 1.74
N VAL A 28 3.85 -4.79 1.73
CA VAL A 28 3.08 -5.10 0.54
C VAL A 28 1.61 -4.92 0.87
N TYR A 29 0.93 -4.13 0.07
CA TYR A 29 -0.47 -3.80 0.30
C TYR A 29 -1.31 -4.20 -0.89
N LEU A 30 -2.56 -4.58 -0.61
CA LEU A 30 -3.53 -4.86 -1.65
C LEU A 30 -4.36 -3.60 -1.83
N TYR A 31 -4.45 -3.13 -3.06
CA TYR A 31 -5.27 -1.99 -3.40
C TYR A 31 -6.31 -2.38 -4.44
N GLN A 32 -7.42 -1.70 -4.40
CA GLN A 32 -8.45 -1.85 -5.40
C GLN A 32 -8.30 -0.71 -6.40
N GLN A 33 -8.00 -1.03 -7.64
CA GLN A 33 -7.98 -0.03 -8.69
C GLN A 33 -9.43 0.31 -9.03
N LEU A 34 -9.73 1.59 -9.16
CA LEU A 34 -11.11 2.00 -9.29
C LEU A 34 -11.63 1.96 -10.71
N SER A 35 -10.78 2.22 -11.68
CA SER A 35 -11.22 2.22 -13.07
C SER A 35 -10.07 1.87 -14.00
N PRO A 36 -10.09 0.71 -14.65
CA PRO A 36 -11.07 -0.35 -14.48
C PRO A 36 -10.92 -1.01 -13.13
N SER A 37 -11.98 -1.58 -12.63
CA SER A 37 -11.98 -2.17 -11.30
C SER A 37 -11.18 -3.45 -11.28
N ARG A 38 -10.15 -3.50 -10.43
CA ARG A 38 -9.38 -4.72 -10.24
C ARG A 38 -8.45 -4.55 -9.05
N GLN A 39 -7.96 -5.66 -8.53
CA GLN A 39 -7.08 -5.63 -7.38
C GLN A 39 -5.63 -5.71 -7.83
N VAL A 40 -4.78 -4.96 -7.16
CA VAL A 40 -3.35 -4.96 -7.46
C VAL A 40 -2.57 -5.00 -6.16
N ALA A 41 -1.41 -5.62 -6.20
CA ALA A 41 -0.51 -5.64 -5.05
C ALA A 41 0.56 -4.59 -5.27
N ILE A 42 0.77 -3.75 -4.26
CA ILE A 42 1.74 -2.67 -4.35
C ILE A 42 2.76 -2.82 -3.24
N LYS A 43 4.03 -2.84 -3.62
CA LYS A 43 5.12 -2.94 -2.68
C LYS A 43 5.64 -1.55 -2.39
N VAL A 44 5.68 -1.19 -1.12
CA VAL A 44 6.14 0.12 -0.71
C VAL A 44 7.41 -0.07 0.10
N SER A 45 8.52 0.38 -0.46
CA SER A 45 9.81 0.26 0.21
C SER A 45 9.90 1.27 1.35
N ARG A 46 10.60 0.86 2.42
CA ARG A 46 10.85 1.76 3.51
C ARG A 46 12.17 2.39 3.28
N GLY A 47 12.34 3.32 2.71
CA GLY A 47 13.60 3.86 2.42
C GLY A 47 14.46 4.15 3.58
N PRO A 48 15.59 4.66 3.55
CA PRO A 48 16.31 5.27 2.48
C PRO A 48 16.96 4.23 1.73
#